data_807bbffbc6ce016c3155ae2e1977e411
#
_entry.id   807bbffbc6ce016c3155ae2e1977e411
#
_cell.length_a   1.000
_cell.length_b   1.000
_cell.length_c   1.000
_cell.angle_alpha   90.00
_cell.angle_beta   90.00
_cell.angle_gamma   90.00
#
_symmetry.space_group_name_H-M   'P 1'
#
loop_
_entity.id
_entity.type
_entity.pdbx_description
1 polymer ?
#
loop_
_entity_poly.entity_id
_entity_poly.type
_entity_poly.pdbx_seq_one_letter_code
_entity_poly.pdbx_strand_id
1 'polypeptide(L)'
;MESSNVVDIYFDLETTARGPDNSPEAHYKENKLVMCGYIAWSRYNYSDTIDDLVLEVKRILYEDRRPRLIAHNLKFDLKWLLRLAPEVPWHKCEFYCTMTAQYRNSGHHDKFISLENCADKHSITTKKTMDLGALIKQGIDIDDIDKDDLNRYLETDVRLVEKIHRFQDQYDYDYDYILPLARMELNGLPLHEDNTRKELKNLAGIYDAAIRVVESDIRDSLVWSDGTTVNTGDFKPLAPRTISYFLTGYPEHGLGGKNDKKHIIFKEGHEPQLDKTQIENIWSAKPNPNLGYPINAGVLDALVKQSTVVAAYKEAKDANKIINTYLIPFLTEAKHTGGTVHPKLNTCSTNTGRLSSSNPNGQNIPPLVRNLIKSTEGYIYEIDFSQLEMIGAATLSGDPQMINDITNGRDIHFNSGKAVFGWQTPADMTKDDRRTVKGVNFGLLYGGGAAGISENTGADKSTVKKLIASFYERYPGVKQWQDDVYEEIMADAWVEGTKDGESYRASMWVAPHQHGDRSYYFEESTSPLWKQHKDGRKFSFKPTETKNYPIQGFAGGDIVMLALSILDSVLASTDAKLRMTVHDSIVVDWDKDKEKDLERIMDSVCELVRTQLNIPVPLVYDIEAEVYWL
;
A
#
# COMPACT_ATOMS: atom_id res chain seq x y z
N MET A 1 39.94 -11.38 -14.70
CA MET A 1 38.80 -11.61 -13.83
C MET A 1 39.11 -10.84 -12.55
N GLU A 2 38.61 -9.62 -12.43
CA GLU A 2 38.59 -8.94 -11.15
C GLU A 2 37.72 -9.80 -10.23
N SER A 3 38.29 -10.27 -9.11
CA SER A 3 37.50 -10.98 -8.09
C SER A 3 36.42 -10.01 -7.65
N SER A 4 35.15 -10.36 -7.86
CA SER A 4 34.04 -9.52 -7.40
C SER A 4 34.26 -9.26 -5.91
N ASN A 5 34.20 -7.99 -5.50
CA ASN A 5 34.36 -7.59 -4.10
C ASN A 5 33.19 -8.09 -3.22
N VAL A 6 32.19 -8.72 -3.85
CA VAL A 6 30.96 -9.23 -3.23
C VAL A 6 31.06 -10.73 -3.00
N VAL A 7 30.57 -11.19 -1.84
CA VAL A 7 30.47 -12.61 -1.47
C VAL A 7 29.04 -12.96 -1.18
N ASP A 8 28.47 -13.88 -1.97
CA ASP A 8 27.11 -14.35 -1.79
C ASP A 8 26.96 -15.27 -0.59
N ILE A 9 25.98 -15.01 0.25
CA ILE A 9 25.54 -15.85 1.36
C ILE A 9 24.05 -16.13 1.18
N TYR A 10 23.72 -17.36 0.83
CA TYR A 10 22.34 -17.85 0.75
C TYR A 10 21.96 -18.40 2.12
N PHE A 11 20.79 -18.04 2.66
CA PHE A 11 20.40 -18.48 3.97
C PHE A 11 18.87 -18.55 4.13
N ASP A 12 18.45 -19.24 5.16
CA ASP A 12 17.06 -19.32 5.60
C ASP A 12 17.01 -19.61 7.10
N LEU A 13 15.95 -19.18 7.77
CA LEU A 13 15.77 -19.30 9.21
C LEU A 13 14.48 -20.03 9.56
N GLU A 14 14.58 -21.05 10.41
CA GLU A 14 13.43 -21.73 11.00
C GLU A 14 13.15 -21.19 12.39
N THR A 15 11.90 -20.78 12.62
CA THR A 15 11.50 -20.07 13.84
C THR A 15 10.19 -20.62 14.39
N THR A 16 9.99 -20.55 15.71
CA THR A 16 8.69 -20.88 16.30
C THR A 16 7.62 -19.89 15.90
N ALA A 17 6.36 -20.29 15.92
CA ALA A 17 5.20 -19.50 15.56
C ALA A 17 4.23 -19.34 16.76
N ARG A 18 4.70 -18.73 17.85
CA ARG A 18 4.00 -18.58 19.14
C ARG A 18 3.39 -17.21 19.36
N GLY A 19 3.58 -16.28 18.41
CA GLY A 19 2.91 -15.00 18.43
C GLY A 19 1.39 -15.12 18.22
N PRO A 20 0.63 -14.01 18.36
CA PRO A 20 -0.79 -14.01 18.06
C PRO A 20 -1.11 -14.61 16.70
N ASP A 21 -2.17 -15.42 16.62
CA ASP A 21 -2.58 -16.14 15.39
C ASP A 21 -1.46 -17.02 14.78
N ASN A 22 -0.61 -17.61 15.63
CA ASN A 22 0.57 -18.40 15.24
C ASN A 22 1.56 -17.59 14.37
N SER A 23 1.74 -16.32 14.68
CA SER A 23 2.67 -15.45 13.96
C SER A 23 4.13 -15.76 14.32
N PRO A 24 5.03 -16.01 13.33
CA PRO A 24 6.45 -16.26 13.57
C PRO A 24 7.30 -15.00 13.63
N GLU A 25 6.69 -13.82 13.72
CA GLU A 25 7.37 -12.52 13.63
C GLU A 25 8.38 -12.30 14.76
N ALA A 26 9.52 -11.69 14.40
CA ALA A 26 10.64 -11.47 15.32
C ALA A 26 10.34 -10.50 16.47
N HIS A 27 9.37 -9.61 16.35
CA HIS A 27 9.00 -8.67 17.43
C HIS A 27 8.21 -9.33 18.58
N TYR A 28 7.66 -10.53 18.41
CA TYR A 28 7.03 -11.28 19.49
C TYR A 28 8.09 -12.00 20.33
N LYS A 29 8.10 -11.71 21.63
CA LYS A 29 9.13 -12.24 22.56
C LYS A 29 9.03 -13.75 22.78
N GLU A 30 7.86 -14.33 22.57
CA GLU A 30 7.56 -15.74 22.67
C GLU A 30 8.21 -16.58 21.57
N ASN A 31 8.50 -15.94 20.43
CA ASN A 31 9.13 -16.59 19.30
C ASN A 31 10.64 -16.74 19.49
N LYS A 32 11.17 -17.87 19.01
CA LYS A 32 12.59 -18.23 19.05
C LYS A 32 13.07 -18.65 17.67
N LEU A 33 14.34 -18.39 17.41
CA LEU A 33 15.06 -19.09 16.35
C LEU A 33 15.24 -20.55 16.77
N VAL A 34 14.99 -21.47 15.84
CA VAL A 34 15.17 -22.92 16.04
C VAL A 34 16.38 -23.40 15.27
N MET A 35 16.54 -22.95 14.02
CA MET A 35 17.66 -23.34 13.17
C MET A 35 17.99 -22.24 12.15
N CYS A 36 19.28 -22.07 11.87
CA CYS A 36 19.81 -21.23 10.80
C CYS A 36 20.60 -22.12 9.83
N GLY A 37 20.24 -22.11 8.55
CA GLY A 37 21.00 -22.76 7.48
C GLY A 37 21.56 -21.74 6.51
N TYR A 38 22.81 -21.91 6.06
CA TYR A 38 23.39 -21.01 5.08
C TYR A 38 24.42 -21.69 4.16
N ILE A 39 24.58 -21.14 2.97
CA ILE A 39 25.64 -21.49 2.02
C ILE A 39 26.55 -20.27 1.83
N ALA A 40 27.81 -20.44 2.17
CA ALA A 40 28.88 -19.51 1.82
C ALA A 40 30.03 -20.30 1.22
N TRP A 41 30.74 -19.75 0.21
CA TRP A 41 31.86 -20.44 -0.45
C TRP A 41 31.49 -21.83 -1.00
N SER A 42 30.25 -21.99 -1.49
CA SER A 42 29.68 -23.25 -1.99
C SER A 42 29.55 -24.37 -0.95
N ARG A 43 29.68 -24.06 0.34
CA ARG A 43 29.52 -25.01 1.44
C ARG A 43 28.27 -24.69 2.25
N TYR A 44 27.41 -25.70 2.45
CA TYR A 44 26.27 -25.63 3.37
C TYR A 44 26.73 -25.82 4.82
N ASN A 45 26.21 -25.00 5.71
CA ASN A 45 26.40 -25.04 7.15
C ASN A 45 25.05 -24.79 7.83
N TYR A 46 24.88 -25.32 9.05
CA TYR A 46 23.70 -25.06 9.86
C TYR A 46 24.04 -25.02 11.35
N SER A 47 23.21 -24.33 12.15
CA SER A 47 23.34 -24.20 13.60
C SER A 47 21.98 -23.90 14.23
N ASP A 48 21.84 -24.15 15.54
CA ASP A 48 20.68 -23.75 16.35
C ASP A 48 20.69 -22.23 16.67
N THR A 49 21.75 -21.51 16.27
CA THR A 49 21.91 -20.06 16.45
C THR A 49 22.34 -19.40 15.14
N ILE A 50 22.38 -18.06 15.11
CA ILE A 50 22.93 -17.32 13.97
C ILE A 50 24.43 -17.06 14.09
N ASP A 51 25.10 -17.51 15.13
CA ASP A 51 26.46 -17.08 15.46
C ASP A 51 27.47 -17.39 14.35
N ASP A 52 27.37 -18.57 13.72
CA ASP A 52 28.24 -18.97 12.63
C ASP A 52 28.02 -18.09 11.37
N LEU A 53 26.77 -17.78 11.04
CA LEU A 53 26.41 -16.86 9.96
C LEU A 53 26.95 -15.45 10.24
N VAL A 54 26.77 -14.95 11.46
CA VAL A 54 27.24 -13.63 11.91
C VAL A 54 28.77 -13.57 11.86
N LEU A 55 29.44 -14.64 12.29
CA LEU A 55 30.90 -14.73 12.22
C LEU A 55 31.40 -14.68 10.77
N GLU A 56 30.73 -15.36 9.85
CA GLU A 56 31.04 -15.34 8.43
C GLU A 56 30.85 -13.95 7.81
N VAL A 57 29.74 -13.27 8.13
CA VAL A 57 29.49 -11.88 7.70
C VAL A 57 30.59 -10.93 8.22
N LYS A 58 30.92 -11.01 9.53
CA LYS A 58 32.00 -10.22 10.14
C LYS A 58 33.36 -10.49 9.51
N ARG A 59 33.67 -11.75 9.16
CA ARG A 59 34.91 -12.13 8.49
C ARG A 59 35.03 -11.49 7.11
N ILE A 60 33.96 -11.56 6.29
CA ILE A 60 33.93 -10.98 4.96
C ILE A 60 34.11 -9.45 5.03
N LEU A 61 33.41 -8.78 5.97
CA LEU A 61 33.58 -7.34 6.19
C LEU A 61 34.99 -6.96 6.66
N TYR A 62 35.63 -7.82 7.49
CA TYR A 62 37.01 -7.61 7.92
C TYR A 62 38.04 -7.74 6.77
N GLU A 63 37.75 -8.57 5.77
CA GLU A 63 38.54 -8.72 4.53
C GLU A 63 38.30 -7.56 3.54
N ASP A 64 37.60 -6.50 3.93
CA ASP A 64 37.22 -5.36 3.08
C ASP A 64 36.41 -5.79 1.84
N ARG A 65 35.57 -6.81 2.03
CA ARG A 65 34.64 -7.33 1.03
C ARG A 65 33.20 -7.10 1.48
N ARG A 66 32.26 -7.17 0.54
CA ARG A 66 30.84 -7.01 0.84
C ARG A 66 30.13 -8.37 0.89
N PRO A 67 29.53 -8.77 2.03
CA PRO A 67 28.61 -9.90 2.05
C PRO A 67 27.28 -9.49 1.39
N ARG A 68 26.81 -10.27 0.41
CA ARG A 68 25.46 -10.14 -0.14
C ARG A 68 24.58 -11.24 0.47
N LEU A 69 23.60 -10.82 1.27
CA LEU A 69 22.65 -11.69 1.95
C LEU A 69 21.47 -11.99 1.02
N ILE A 70 21.25 -13.26 0.73
CA ILE A 70 20.28 -13.74 -0.26
C ILE A 70 19.31 -14.73 0.40
N ALA A 71 18.01 -14.40 0.40
CA ALA A 71 16.95 -15.27 0.93
C ALA A 71 15.65 -15.11 0.14
N HIS A 72 14.69 -16.00 0.39
CA HIS A 72 13.34 -15.83 -0.12
C HIS A 72 12.48 -15.15 0.94
N ASN A 73 11.81 -14.02 0.62
CA ASN A 73 11.17 -13.14 1.61
C ASN A 73 12.15 -12.60 2.67
N LEU A 74 13.34 -12.25 2.22
CA LEU A 74 14.50 -11.80 3.00
C LEU A 74 14.18 -10.83 4.15
N LYS A 75 13.18 -9.97 4.00
CA LYS A 75 12.77 -9.02 5.05
C LYS A 75 12.37 -9.73 6.36
N PHE A 76 11.76 -10.91 6.27
CA PHE A 76 11.43 -11.72 7.44
C PHE A 76 12.69 -12.13 8.20
N ASP A 77 13.67 -12.67 7.50
CA ASP A 77 14.93 -13.14 8.07
C ASP A 77 15.77 -11.99 8.63
N LEU A 78 15.80 -10.85 7.91
CA LEU A 78 16.50 -9.65 8.38
C LEU A 78 15.98 -9.15 9.73
N LYS A 79 14.67 -9.25 10.02
CA LYS A 79 14.15 -8.89 11.34
C LYS A 79 14.74 -9.75 12.46
N TRP A 80 14.95 -11.04 12.19
CA TRP A 80 15.61 -11.93 13.13
C TRP A 80 17.10 -11.61 13.31
N LEU A 81 17.81 -11.34 12.21
CA LEU A 81 19.21 -10.92 12.27
C LEU A 81 19.38 -9.61 13.04
N LEU A 82 18.54 -8.62 12.79
CA LEU A 82 18.52 -7.33 13.49
C LEU A 82 18.23 -7.50 14.99
N ARG A 83 17.32 -8.40 15.36
CA ARG A 83 16.98 -8.70 16.77
C ARG A 83 18.10 -9.42 17.50
N LEU A 84 18.72 -10.43 16.87
CA LEU A 84 19.67 -11.33 17.51
C LEU A 84 21.13 -10.86 17.46
N ALA A 85 21.49 -10.03 16.47
CA ALA A 85 22.82 -9.46 16.29
C ALA A 85 22.77 -7.97 15.92
N PRO A 86 22.22 -7.11 16.78
CA PRO A 86 22.07 -5.68 16.49
C PRO A 86 23.40 -4.93 16.34
N GLU A 87 24.50 -5.48 16.87
CA GLU A 87 25.85 -4.89 16.80
C GLU A 87 26.51 -5.07 15.44
N VAL A 88 25.99 -5.90 14.54
CA VAL A 88 26.53 -6.09 13.20
C VAL A 88 26.16 -4.88 12.32
N PRO A 89 27.15 -4.31 11.58
CA PRO A 89 26.87 -3.18 10.70
C PRO A 89 26.17 -3.62 9.41
N TRP A 90 24.92 -4.08 9.53
CA TRP A 90 24.12 -4.61 8.42
C TRP A 90 24.00 -3.66 7.24
N HIS A 91 24.08 -2.35 7.46
CA HIS A 91 24.09 -1.33 6.39
C HIS A 91 25.31 -1.39 5.46
N LYS A 92 26.32 -2.21 5.79
CA LYS A 92 27.49 -2.47 4.92
C LYS A 92 27.33 -3.74 4.07
N CYS A 93 26.24 -4.47 4.25
CA CYS A 93 25.91 -5.64 3.44
C CYS A 93 25.05 -5.24 2.23
N GLU A 94 25.11 -6.05 1.18
CA GLU A 94 24.14 -6.03 0.08
C GLU A 94 23.03 -7.03 0.36
N PHE A 95 21.87 -6.80 -0.24
CA PHE A 95 20.67 -7.61 -0.01
C PHE A 95 20.05 -8.06 -1.33
N TYR A 96 19.59 -9.31 -1.40
CA TYR A 96 18.86 -9.81 -2.54
C TYR A 96 17.71 -10.72 -2.08
N CYS A 97 16.48 -10.36 -2.45
CA CYS A 97 15.28 -11.12 -2.13
C CYS A 97 14.73 -11.79 -3.39
N THR A 98 14.82 -13.12 -3.48
CA THR A 98 14.34 -13.86 -4.65
C THR A 98 12.84 -13.71 -4.90
N MET A 99 12.03 -13.49 -3.85
CA MET A 99 10.60 -13.18 -3.98
C MET A 99 10.38 -11.80 -4.63
N THR A 100 11.10 -10.77 -4.15
CA THR A 100 10.99 -9.40 -4.70
C THR A 100 11.54 -9.33 -6.13
N ALA A 101 12.63 -10.05 -6.42
CA ALA A 101 13.17 -10.16 -7.77
C ALA A 101 12.15 -10.78 -8.72
N GLN A 102 11.51 -11.90 -8.35
CA GLN A 102 10.47 -12.52 -9.17
C GLN A 102 9.30 -11.58 -9.42
N TYR A 103 8.84 -10.88 -8.39
CA TYR A 103 7.76 -9.89 -8.51
C TYR A 103 8.14 -8.76 -9.49
N ARG A 104 9.35 -8.21 -9.44
CA ARG A 104 9.82 -7.17 -10.37
C ARG A 104 9.97 -7.72 -11.79
N ASN A 105 10.57 -8.90 -11.95
CA ASN A 105 10.80 -9.54 -13.26
C ASN A 105 9.50 -9.91 -13.96
N SER A 106 8.45 -10.22 -13.20
CA SER A 106 7.11 -10.50 -13.75
C SER A 106 6.28 -9.24 -14.07
N GLY A 107 6.88 -8.04 -13.99
CA GLY A 107 6.14 -6.78 -14.14
C GLY A 107 5.11 -6.54 -13.04
N HIS A 108 5.40 -6.96 -11.83
CA HIS A 108 4.55 -6.89 -10.64
C HIS A 108 3.31 -7.82 -10.70
N HIS A 109 3.36 -8.86 -11.53
CA HIS A 109 2.29 -9.85 -11.66
C HIS A 109 2.35 -10.93 -10.59
N ASP A 110 3.53 -11.50 -10.32
CA ASP A 110 3.75 -12.59 -9.35
C ASP A 110 3.83 -12.04 -7.91
N LYS A 111 2.67 -11.77 -7.30
CA LYS A 111 2.58 -11.21 -5.94
C LYS A 111 2.71 -12.29 -4.89
N PHE A 112 3.55 -12.05 -3.85
CA PHE A 112 3.73 -12.95 -2.72
C PHE A 112 3.97 -14.42 -3.13
N ILE A 113 4.76 -14.62 -4.17
CA ILE A 113 5.06 -15.96 -4.67
C ILE A 113 5.83 -16.76 -3.61
N SER A 114 5.42 -18.01 -3.38
CA SER A 114 6.17 -18.92 -2.50
C SER A 114 7.48 -19.38 -3.14
N LEU A 115 8.42 -19.85 -2.32
CA LEU A 115 9.72 -20.37 -2.80
C LEU A 115 9.53 -21.46 -3.85
N GLU A 116 8.61 -22.40 -3.64
CA GLU A 116 8.31 -23.50 -4.56
C GLU A 116 7.70 -22.98 -5.87
N ASN A 117 6.70 -22.10 -5.77
CA ASN A 117 6.09 -21.53 -6.98
C ASN A 117 7.09 -20.68 -7.78
N CYS A 118 8.01 -20.01 -7.10
CA CYS A 118 9.10 -19.29 -7.75
C CYS A 118 10.04 -20.26 -8.48
N ALA A 119 10.37 -21.40 -7.86
CA ALA A 119 11.17 -22.44 -8.49
C ALA A 119 10.48 -23.04 -9.71
N ASP A 120 9.18 -23.32 -9.62
CA ASP A 120 8.37 -23.86 -10.74
C ASP A 120 8.38 -22.91 -11.95
N LYS A 121 8.30 -21.58 -11.71
CA LYS A 121 8.42 -20.56 -12.78
C LYS A 121 9.74 -20.67 -13.56
N HIS A 122 10.81 -21.09 -12.88
CA HIS A 122 12.13 -21.29 -13.49
C HIS A 122 12.39 -22.73 -13.91
N SER A 123 11.36 -23.59 -13.90
CA SER A 123 11.48 -25.03 -14.22
C SER A 123 12.50 -25.77 -13.33
N ILE A 124 12.68 -25.31 -12.11
CA ILE A 124 13.55 -25.94 -11.12
C ILE A 124 12.72 -26.99 -10.37
N THR A 125 13.05 -28.26 -10.56
CA THR A 125 12.36 -29.35 -9.87
C THR A 125 12.63 -29.29 -8.37
N THR A 126 11.57 -29.22 -7.57
CA THR A 126 11.61 -29.28 -6.11
C THR A 126 11.01 -30.58 -5.60
N LYS A 127 11.58 -31.13 -4.54
CA LYS A 127 10.97 -32.22 -3.80
C LYS A 127 10.90 -31.81 -2.35
N LYS A 128 9.71 -31.40 -1.90
CA LYS A 128 9.49 -31.14 -0.47
C LYS A 128 9.81 -32.38 0.35
N THR A 129 10.61 -32.19 1.38
CA THR A 129 10.92 -33.20 2.36
C THR A 129 9.88 -33.25 3.48
N MET A 130 9.16 -32.11 3.70
CA MET A 130 8.20 -31.92 4.78
C MET A 130 7.19 -30.82 4.43
N ASP A 131 5.99 -30.86 4.99
CA ASP A 131 5.00 -29.77 4.95
C ASP A 131 4.86 -29.15 6.34
N LEU A 132 5.71 -28.13 6.62
CA LEU A 132 5.71 -27.39 7.89
C LEU A 132 4.36 -26.74 8.17
N GLY A 133 3.70 -26.18 7.16
CA GLY A 133 2.40 -25.55 7.31
C GLY A 133 1.30 -26.50 7.76
N ALA A 134 1.35 -27.76 7.32
CA ALA A 134 0.44 -28.80 7.78
C ALA A 134 0.73 -29.22 9.23
N LEU A 135 2.00 -29.30 9.61
CA LEU A 135 2.42 -29.65 10.99
C LEU A 135 1.98 -28.57 11.99
N ILE A 136 2.22 -27.29 11.69
CA ILE A 136 1.79 -26.16 12.53
C ILE A 136 0.26 -26.16 12.70
N LYS A 137 -0.51 -26.43 11.62
CA LYS A 137 -1.98 -26.55 11.72
C LYS A 137 -2.45 -27.69 12.59
N GLN A 138 -1.64 -28.75 12.74
CA GLN A 138 -1.89 -29.86 13.65
C GLN A 138 -1.46 -29.58 15.10
N GLY A 139 -0.89 -28.37 15.35
CA GLY A 139 -0.43 -27.96 16.67
C GLY A 139 0.98 -28.41 17.02
N ILE A 140 1.76 -28.90 16.04
CA ILE A 140 3.17 -29.23 16.20
C ILE A 140 3.99 -27.96 15.97
N ASP A 141 4.76 -27.54 16.97
CA ASP A 141 5.66 -26.39 16.83
C ASP A 141 6.98 -26.84 16.17
N ILE A 142 7.69 -25.89 15.56
CA ILE A 142 8.93 -26.18 14.80
C ILE A 142 10.03 -26.73 15.71
N ASP A 143 10.11 -26.29 16.95
CA ASP A 143 11.09 -26.81 17.93
C ASP A 143 10.75 -28.21 18.46
N ASP A 144 9.58 -28.79 18.13
CA ASP A 144 9.20 -30.17 18.41
C ASP A 144 9.59 -31.14 17.27
N ILE A 145 10.05 -30.63 16.13
CA ILE A 145 10.44 -31.43 14.97
C ILE A 145 11.85 -32.01 15.18
N ASP A 146 12.06 -33.23 14.69
CA ASP A 146 13.39 -33.84 14.71
C ASP A 146 14.41 -32.97 13.98
N LYS A 147 15.56 -32.71 14.63
CA LYS A 147 16.58 -31.78 14.11
C LYS A 147 17.17 -32.21 12.77
N ASP A 148 17.35 -33.50 12.54
CA ASP A 148 17.91 -34.00 11.29
C ASP A 148 16.89 -33.84 10.14
N ASP A 149 15.59 -34.04 10.44
CA ASP A 149 14.51 -33.81 9.48
C ASP A 149 14.38 -32.32 9.13
N LEU A 150 14.40 -31.46 10.15
CA LEU A 150 14.34 -30.02 9.99
C LEU A 150 15.57 -29.49 9.20
N ASN A 151 16.77 -30.00 9.51
CA ASN A 151 17.97 -29.62 8.76
C ASN A 151 17.91 -30.04 7.29
N ARG A 152 17.38 -31.25 6.98
CA ARG A 152 17.19 -31.67 5.58
C ARG A 152 16.21 -30.79 4.82
N TYR A 153 15.17 -30.36 5.51
CA TYR A 153 14.21 -29.40 4.96
C TYR A 153 14.89 -28.06 4.66
N LEU A 154 15.54 -27.48 5.67
CA LEU A 154 16.24 -26.20 5.59
C LEU A 154 17.36 -26.19 4.52
N GLU A 155 18.17 -27.25 4.42
CA GLU A 155 19.18 -27.40 3.36
C GLU A 155 18.53 -27.35 1.97
N THR A 156 17.38 -27.99 1.83
CA THR A 156 16.64 -28.00 0.55
C THR A 156 16.22 -26.60 0.16
N ASP A 157 15.66 -25.82 1.10
CA ASP A 157 15.18 -24.47 0.86
C ASP A 157 16.35 -23.50 0.57
N VAL A 158 17.45 -23.54 1.33
CA VAL A 158 18.64 -22.71 1.06
C VAL A 158 19.24 -23.01 -0.32
N ARG A 159 19.35 -24.30 -0.71
CA ARG A 159 19.83 -24.67 -2.06
C ARG A 159 18.86 -24.27 -3.16
N LEU A 160 17.57 -24.20 -2.85
CA LEU A 160 16.58 -23.73 -3.78
C LEU A 160 16.69 -22.23 -4.02
N VAL A 161 16.91 -21.44 -2.95
CA VAL A 161 17.23 -20.01 -3.03
C VAL A 161 18.46 -19.77 -3.89
N GLU A 162 19.56 -20.54 -3.68
CA GLU A 162 20.77 -20.45 -4.49
C GLU A 162 20.48 -20.68 -5.99
N LYS A 163 19.70 -21.72 -6.31
CA LYS A 163 19.36 -22.03 -7.72
C LYS A 163 18.50 -20.94 -8.34
N ILE A 164 17.47 -20.47 -7.65
CA ILE A 164 16.58 -19.39 -8.14
C ILE A 164 17.40 -18.13 -8.39
N HIS A 165 18.23 -17.73 -7.43
CA HIS A 165 19.09 -16.54 -7.58
C HIS A 165 19.93 -16.61 -8.85
N ARG A 166 20.58 -17.73 -9.14
CA ARG A 166 21.40 -17.91 -10.36
C ARG A 166 20.62 -17.72 -11.67
N PHE A 167 19.30 -17.98 -11.68
CA PHE A 167 18.44 -17.67 -12.83
C PHE A 167 18.02 -16.21 -12.89
N GLN A 168 17.95 -15.53 -11.72
CA GLN A 168 17.53 -14.15 -11.60
C GLN A 168 18.69 -13.14 -11.65
N ASP A 169 19.94 -13.56 -11.45
CA ASP A 169 21.15 -12.71 -11.30
C ASP A 169 21.51 -11.90 -12.56
N GLN A 170 20.81 -12.12 -13.66
CA GLN A 170 20.94 -11.30 -14.88
C GLN A 170 20.33 -9.89 -14.76
N TYR A 171 19.60 -9.62 -13.67
CA TYR A 171 18.95 -8.34 -13.39
C TYR A 171 19.66 -7.65 -12.24
N ASP A 172 20.23 -6.48 -12.52
CA ASP A 172 20.89 -5.64 -11.52
C ASP A 172 19.83 -4.80 -10.78
N TYR A 173 19.41 -5.27 -9.61
CA TYR A 173 18.45 -4.56 -8.76
C TYR A 173 19.07 -4.21 -7.41
N ASP A 174 18.94 -2.96 -7.02
CA ASP A 174 19.25 -2.50 -5.67
C ASP A 174 18.06 -2.82 -4.72
N TYR A 175 18.32 -3.68 -3.73
CA TYR A 175 17.35 -4.06 -2.71
C TYR A 175 17.69 -3.52 -1.32
N ASP A 176 18.58 -2.54 -1.22
CA ASP A 176 19.02 -1.99 0.06
C ASP A 176 17.85 -1.41 0.88
N TYR A 177 16.76 -1.02 0.22
CA TYR A 177 15.52 -0.60 0.90
C TYR A 177 14.85 -1.70 1.75
N ILE A 178 15.21 -2.97 1.58
CA ILE A 178 14.66 -4.07 2.40
C ILE A 178 15.13 -3.93 3.86
N LEU A 179 16.36 -3.49 4.09
CA LEU A 179 16.89 -3.28 5.44
C LEU A 179 16.11 -2.22 6.24
N PRO A 180 15.91 -0.98 5.78
CA PRO A 180 15.09 -0.01 6.49
C PRO A 180 13.66 -0.47 6.71
N LEU A 181 13.04 -1.21 5.77
CA LEU A 181 11.71 -1.77 5.97
C LEU A 181 11.69 -2.83 7.08
N ALA A 182 12.71 -3.69 7.17
CA ALA A 182 12.85 -4.65 8.26
C ALA A 182 13.03 -3.95 9.62
N ARG A 183 13.82 -2.85 9.67
CA ARG A 183 13.99 -2.02 10.87
C ARG A 183 12.68 -1.35 11.30
N MET A 184 11.93 -0.76 10.36
CA MET A 184 10.62 -0.14 10.63
C MET A 184 9.64 -1.15 11.23
N GLU A 185 9.53 -2.33 10.63
CA GLU A 185 8.66 -3.39 11.14
C GLU A 185 9.12 -3.89 12.52
N LEU A 186 10.42 -3.96 12.79
CA LEU A 186 10.94 -4.38 14.09
C LEU A 186 10.82 -3.28 15.15
N ASN A 187 11.08 -2.02 14.79
CA ASN A 187 10.92 -0.87 15.69
C ASN A 187 9.46 -0.60 16.04
N GLY A 188 8.55 -0.78 15.08
CA GLY A 188 7.12 -0.54 15.22
C GLY A 188 6.74 0.89 15.61
N LEU A 189 5.47 1.08 15.90
CA LEU A 189 4.85 2.34 16.30
C LEU A 189 4.54 2.30 17.82
N PRO A 190 5.18 3.13 18.64
CA PRO A 190 4.95 3.11 20.10
C PRO A 190 3.56 3.65 20.44
N LEU A 191 2.71 2.83 21.05
CA LEU A 191 1.33 3.16 21.38
C LEU A 191 1.23 3.79 22.78
N HIS A 192 0.54 4.92 22.90
CA HIS A 192 0.16 5.46 24.19
C HIS A 192 -1.11 4.75 24.70
N GLU A 193 -0.92 3.61 25.39
CA GLU A 193 -2.02 2.71 25.76
C GLU A 193 -3.14 3.39 26.57
N ASP A 194 -2.81 4.25 27.55
CA ASP A 194 -3.84 4.91 28.37
C ASP A 194 -4.74 5.84 27.55
N ASN A 195 -4.16 6.64 26.65
CA ASN A 195 -4.94 7.47 25.74
C ASN A 195 -5.77 6.61 24.78
N THR A 196 -5.22 5.50 24.30
CA THR A 196 -5.92 4.56 23.42
C THR A 196 -7.12 3.93 24.12
N ARG A 197 -6.98 3.50 25.38
CA ARG A 197 -8.09 2.97 26.19
C ARG A 197 -9.15 4.03 26.47
N LYS A 198 -8.74 5.29 26.74
CA LYS A 198 -9.66 6.41 26.93
C LYS A 198 -10.44 6.68 25.63
N GLU A 199 -9.76 6.72 24.48
CA GLU A 199 -10.41 6.96 23.19
C GLU A 199 -11.33 5.80 22.79
N LEU A 200 -10.95 4.56 23.06
CA LEU A 200 -11.82 3.39 22.87
C LEU A 200 -13.12 3.54 23.65
N LYS A 201 -13.06 3.96 24.91
CA LYS A 201 -14.26 4.19 25.74
C LYS A 201 -15.11 5.34 25.21
N ASN A 202 -14.48 6.42 24.73
CA ASN A 202 -15.15 7.57 24.12
C ASN A 202 -15.92 7.15 22.86
N LEU A 203 -15.25 6.50 21.92
CA LEU A 203 -15.84 6.06 20.67
C LEU A 203 -16.90 4.95 20.86
N ALA A 204 -16.74 4.08 21.86
CA ALA A 204 -17.78 3.11 22.21
C ALA A 204 -19.05 3.82 22.70
N GLY A 205 -18.93 4.88 23.49
CA GLY A 205 -20.09 5.71 23.91
C GLY A 205 -20.77 6.41 22.73
N ILE A 206 -20.00 6.96 21.81
CA ILE A 206 -20.51 7.57 20.57
C ILE A 206 -21.22 6.53 19.71
N TYR A 207 -20.59 5.37 19.48
CA TYR A 207 -21.18 4.26 18.75
C TYR A 207 -22.53 3.83 19.35
N ASP A 208 -22.57 3.61 20.65
CA ASP A 208 -23.79 3.17 21.36
C ASP A 208 -24.92 4.21 21.32
N ALA A 209 -24.59 5.49 21.34
CA ALA A 209 -25.57 6.55 21.18
C ALA A 209 -26.13 6.62 19.75
N ALA A 210 -25.25 6.62 18.78
CA ALA A 210 -25.58 6.73 17.36
C ALA A 210 -26.35 5.50 16.86
N ILE A 211 -25.92 4.29 17.24
CA ILE A 211 -26.59 3.06 16.81
C ILE A 211 -28.02 2.97 17.36
N ARG A 212 -28.26 3.45 18.59
CA ARG A 212 -29.60 3.51 19.17
C ARG A 212 -30.55 4.41 18.36
N VAL A 213 -30.06 5.53 17.83
CA VAL A 213 -30.87 6.40 16.95
C VAL A 213 -31.24 5.64 15.68
N VAL A 214 -30.28 5.02 15.01
CA VAL A 214 -30.51 4.26 13.78
C VAL A 214 -31.50 3.10 14.02
N GLU A 215 -31.29 2.34 15.10
CA GLU A 215 -32.15 1.20 15.44
C GLU A 215 -33.59 1.63 15.79
N SER A 216 -33.74 2.72 16.55
CA SER A 216 -35.06 3.24 16.93
C SER A 216 -35.86 3.68 15.71
N ASP A 217 -35.30 4.54 14.88
CA ASP A 217 -35.99 5.09 13.71
C ASP A 217 -36.37 4.00 12.70
N ILE A 218 -35.44 3.03 12.47
CA ILE A 218 -35.71 1.89 11.57
C ILE A 218 -36.84 0.99 12.16
N ARG A 219 -36.75 0.63 13.43
CA ARG A 219 -37.74 -0.20 14.10
C ARG A 219 -39.12 0.49 14.14
N ASP A 220 -39.14 1.79 14.38
CA ASP A 220 -40.40 2.54 14.48
C ASP A 220 -41.10 2.68 13.11
N SER A 221 -40.33 2.60 12.01
CA SER A 221 -40.83 2.73 10.64
C SER A 221 -41.13 1.39 9.96
N LEU A 222 -40.58 0.27 10.44
CA LEU A 222 -40.61 -1.03 9.74
C LEU A 222 -41.39 -2.09 10.54
N VAL A 223 -41.93 -3.09 9.82
CA VAL A 223 -42.69 -4.23 10.34
C VAL A 223 -42.40 -5.47 9.48
N TRP A 224 -42.54 -6.65 10.02
CA TRP A 224 -42.58 -7.86 9.20
C TRP A 224 -43.79 -7.88 8.27
N SER A 225 -43.68 -8.50 7.11
CA SER A 225 -44.76 -8.59 6.10
C SER A 225 -46.05 -9.30 6.60
N ASP A 226 -45.99 -9.98 7.74
CA ASP A 226 -47.14 -10.55 8.42
C ASP A 226 -47.73 -9.65 9.53
N GLY A 227 -47.22 -8.42 9.65
CA GLY A 227 -47.68 -7.44 10.65
C GLY A 227 -47.01 -7.57 12.02
N THR A 228 -46.11 -8.52 12.23
CA THR A 228 -45.41 -8.65 13.51
C THR A 228 -44.31 -7.59 13.67
N THR A 229 -44.02 -7.22 14.92
CA THR A 229 -43.03 -6.19 15.27
C THR A 229 -41.63 -6.63 14.91
N VAL A 230 -40.83 -5.71 14.34
CA VAL A 230 -39.40 -5.90 14.08
C VAL A 230 -38.62 -5.59 15.36
N ASN A 231 -37.71 -6.50 15.75
CA ASN A 231 -36.79 -6.32 16.87
C ASN A 231 -35.40 -5.96 16.38
N THR A 232 -34.54 -5.44 17.27
CA THR A 232 -33.15 -5.04 16.95
C THR A 232 -32.28 -6.17 16.41
N GLY A 233 -32.57 -7.43 16.72
CA GLY A 233 -31.87 -8.60 16.18
C GLY A 233 -32.26 -9.03 14.76
N ASP A 234 -33.41 -8.51 14.27
CA ASP A 234 -34.00 -8.94 13.00
C ASP A 234 -33.32 -8.31 11.76
N PHE A 235 -32.56 -7.25 11.96
CA PHE A 235 -31.82 -6.56 10.91
C PHE A 235 -30.42 -6.12 11.37
N LYS A 236 -29.55 -5.81 10.43
CA LYS A 236 -28.21 -5.26 10.71
C LYS A 236 -28.22 -3.75 10.48
N PRO A 237 -28.26 -2.91 11.52
CA PRO A 237 -28.42 -1.45 11.37
C PRO A 237 -27.32 -0.79 10.56
N LEU A 238 -26.09 -1.28 10.63
CA LEU A 238 -24.97 -0.78 9.86
C LEU A 238 -24.79 -1.43 8.46
N ALA A 239 -25.70 -2.34 8.06
CA ALA A 239 -25.63 -2.89 6.71
C ALA A 239 -26.07 -1.85 5.68
N PRO A 240 -25.29 -1.60 4.61
CA PRO A 240 -25.67 -0.65 3.55
C PRO A 240 -27.06 -0.91 2.96
N ARG A 241 -27.45 -2.19 2.87
CA ARG A 241 -28.77 -2.60 2.39
C ARG A 241 -29.90 -2.09 3.30
N THR A 242 -29.71 -2.13 4.62
CA THR A 242 -30.73 -1.66 5.60
C THR A 242 -30.95 -0.16 5.42
N ILE A 243 -29.89 0.62 5.34
CA ILE A 243 -29.97 2.07 5.14
C ILE A 243 -30.52 2.41 3.73
N SER A 244 -30.08 1.70 2.69
CA SER A 244 -30.64 1.87 1.35
C SER A 244 -32.16 1.67 1.35
N TYR A 245 -32.65 0.59 1.96
CA TYR A 245 -34.09 0.32 2.08
C TYR A 245 -34.82 1.43 2.84
N PHE A 246 -34.33 1.83 3.99
CA PHE A 246 -34.89 2.88 4.80
C PHE A 246 -34.99 4.23 4.07
N LEU A 247 -33.95 4.56 3.27
CA LEU A 247 -33.92 5.82 2.52
C LEU A 247 -34.76 5.78 1.25
N THR A 248 -34.79 4.66 0.53
CA THR A 248 -35.27 4.63 -0.87
C THR A 248 -36.43 3.62 -1.11
N GLY A 249 -36.71 2.73 -0.17
CA GLY A 249 -37.66 1.62 -0.37
C GLY A 249 -37.10 0.47 -1.23
N TYR A 250 -35.81 0.50 -1.62
CA TYR A 250 -35.19 -0.57 -2.38
C TYR A 250 -34.26 -1.42 -1.52
N PRO A 251 -34.31 -2.76 -1.67
CA PRO A 251 -35.03 -3.54 -2.71
C PRO A 251 -36.55 -3.57 -2.47
N GLU A 252 -37.34 -3.58 -3.55
CA GLU A 252 -38.81 -3.50 -3.52
C GLU A 252 -39.51 -4.61 -2.69
N HIS A 253 -38.88 -5.78 -2.57
CA HIS A 253 -39.38 -6.88 -1.75
C HIS A 253 -39.08 -6.72 -0.24
N GLY A 254 -38.44 -5.62 0.17
CA GLY A 254 -38.05 -5.36 1.56
C GLY A 254 -36.73 -5.97 1.97
N LEU A 255 -36.42 -5.91 3.27
CA LEU A 255 -35.23 -6.54 3.84
C LEU A 255 -35.50 -8.03 4.06
N GLY A 256 -34.56 -8.88 3.69
CA GLY A 256 -34.69 -10.34 3.68
C GLY A 256 -34.18 -10.92 2.35
N GLY A 257 -34.01 -12.22 2.25
CA GLY A 257 -33.64 -12.87 1.00
C GLY A 257 -34.80 -12.90 0.00
N LYS A 258 -34.55 -12.84 -1.31
CA LYS A 258 -35.59 -12.85 -2.36
C LYS A 258 -36.58 -14.03 -2.24
N ASN A 259 -36.14 -15.15 -1.67
CA ASN A 259 -36.90 -16.37 -1.50
C ASN A 259 -37.40 -16.58 -0.04
N ASP A 260 -37.20 -15.60 0.83
CA ASP A 260 -37.65 -15.69 2.20
C ASP A 260 -39.19 -15.63 2.28
N LYS A 261 -39.78 -16.38 3.23
CA LYS A 261 -41.23 -16.39 3.44
C LYS A 261 -41.76 -15.09 4.01
N LYS A 262 -40.91 -14.33 4.70
CA LYS A 262 -41.21 -13.05 5.33
C LYS A 262 -40.14 -12.02 5.02
N HIS A 263 -40.55 -10.79 4.85
CA HIS A 263 -39.68 -9.63 4.62
C HIS A 263 -40.00 -8.53 5.62
N ILE A 264 -39.00 -7.71 5.93
CA ILE A 264 -39.21 -6.47 6.70
C ILE A 264 -39.58 -5.38 5.70
N ILE A 265 -40.74 -4.75 5.91
CA ILE A 265 -41.33 -3.74 5.03
C ILE A 265 -41.73 -2.50 5.85
N PHE A 266 -42.07 -1.40 5.18
CA PHE A 266 -42.59 -0.22 5.86
C PHE A 266 -43.95 -0.52 6.51
N LYS A 267 -44.19 0.05 7.70
CA LYS A 267 -45.47 0.06 8.34
C LYS A 267 -46.48 0.89 7.54
N GLU A 268 -47.77 0.61 7.69
CA GLU A 268 -48.81 1.45 7.13
C GLU A 268 -48.65 2.91 7.57
N GLY A 269 -48.67 3.84 6.62
CA GLY A 269 -48.48 5.27 6.88
C GLY A 269 -47.00 5.72 7.00
N HIS A 270 -46.02 4.81 6.82
CA HIS A 270 -44.60 5.14 6.75
C HIS A 270 -44.08 4.91 5.34
N GLU A 271 -43.24 5.83 4.87
CA GLU A 271 -42.66 5.80 3.53
C GLU A 271 -41.12 5.95 3.60
N PRO A 272 -40.41 5.60 2.52
CA PRO A 272 -38.98 5.91 2.40
C PRO A 272 -38.69 7.38 2.63
N GLN A 273 -37.53 7.69 3.19
CA GLN A 273 -37.16 9.07 3.54
C GLN A 273 -36.92 9.98 2.31
N LEU A 274 -36.61 9.41 1.17
CA LEU A 274 -36.31 10.14 -0.07
C LEU A 274 -37.40 9.89 -1.11
N ASP A 275 -37.86 10.95 -1.74
CA ASP A 275 -38.75 10.87 -2.90
C ASP A 275 -37.98 10.46 -4.17
N LYS A 276 -38.71 10.15 -5.24
CA LYS A 276 -38.15 9.71 -6.52
C LYS A 276 -37.18 10.71 -7.11
N THR A 277 -37.46 12.01 -7.01
CA THR A 277 -36.62 13.09 -7.56
C THR A 277 -35.31 13.19 -6.81
N GLN A 278 -35.33 13.09 -5.48
CA GLN A 278 -34.14 13.07 -4.63
C GLN A 278 -33.28 11.84 -4.94
N ILE A 279 -33.91 10.68 -5.12
CA ILE A 279 -33.19 9.43 -5.50
C ILE A 279 -32.50 9.59 -6.85
N GLU A 280 -33.22 10.09 -7.88
CA GLU A 280 -32.66 10.30 -9.22
C GLU A 280 -31.51 11.33 -9.24
N ASN A 281 -31.55 12.32 -8.35
CA ASN A 281 -30.49 13.32 -8.21
C ASN A 281 -29.23 12.76 -7.51
N ILE A 282 -29.38 11.80 -6.61
CA ILE A 282 -28.27 11.22 -5.84
C ILE A 282 -27.63 10.04 -6.59
N TRP A 283 -28.45 9.21 -7.24
CA TRP A 283 -27.97 8.01 -7.95
C TRP A 283 -28.34 8.06 -9.43
N SER A 284 -27.33 8.12 -10.29
CA SER A 284 -27.52 8.04 -11.74
C SER A 284 -27.81 6.64 -12.27
N ALA A 285 -27.57 5.59 -11.47
CA ALA A 285 -27.74 4.19 -11.84
C ALA A 285 -28.98 3.58 -11.18
N LYS A 286 -29.55 2.55 -11.83
CA LYS A 286 -30.65 1.76 -11.25
C LYS A 286 -30.15 1.00 -10.01
N PRO A 287 -31.04 0.78 -9.00
CA PRO A 287 -30.68 0.00 -7.83
C PRO A 287 -30.40 -1.46 -8.16
N ASN A 288 -29.53 -2.08 -7.38
CA ASN A 288 -29.40 -3.53 -7.43
C ASN A 288 -30.69 -4.19 -6.90
N PRO A 289 -31.29 -5.16 -7.62
CA PRO A 289 -32.57 -5.77 -7.23
C PRO A 289 -32.57 -6.43 -5.83
N ASN A 290 -31.38 -6.83 -5.33
CA ASN A 290 -31.25 -7.53 -4.06
C ASN A 290 -30.62 -6.67 -2.96
N LEU A 291 -29.81 -5.65 -3.33
CA LEU A 291 -29.03 -4.85 -2.40
C LEU A 291 -29.53 -3.41 -2.26
N GLY A 292 -30.37 -2.93 -3.18
CA GLY A 292 -30.80 -1.54 -3.25
C GLY A 292 -29.73 -0.62 -3.87
N TYR A 293 -29.75 0.65 -3.50
CA TYR A 293 -28.78 1.65 -3.95
C TYR A 293 -27.47 1.57 -3.16
N PRO A 294 -26.32 1.86 -3.77
CA PRO A 294 -25.05 1.86 -3.06
C PRO A 294 -24.97 3.03 -2.06
N ILE A 295 -24.58 2.74 -0.83
CA ILE A 295 -24.38 3.73 0.24
C ILE A 295 -22.87 3.95 0.41
N ASN A 296 -22.33 4.86 -0.36
CA ASN A 296 -20.93 5.27 -0.32
C ASN A 296 -20.75 6.61 0.43
N ALA A 297 -19.50 7.06 0.58
CA ALA A 297 -19.19 8.29 1.30
C ALA A 297 -19.87 9.53 0.68
N GLY A 298 -19.88 9.65 -0.66
CA GLY A 298 -20.52 10.78 -1.35
C GLY A 298 -22.03 10.87 -1.09
N VAL A 299 -22.73 9.73 -1.07
CA VAL A 299 -24.14 9.66 -0.71
C VAL A 299 -24.37 10.08 0.75
N LEU A 300 -23.54 9.59 1.66
CA LEU A 300 -23.63 9.95 3.07
C LEU A 300 -23.37 11.44 3.28
N ASP A 301 -22.37 12.01 2.63
CA ASP A 301 -22.04 13.44 2.72
C ASP A 301 -23.14 14.34 2.15
N ALA A 302 -23.82 13.90 1.08
CA ALA A 302 -24.97 14.61 0.52
C ALA A 302 -26.19 14.63 1.45
N LEU A 303 -26.40 13.57 2.24
CA LEU A 303 -27.58 13.37 3.06
C LEU A 303 -27.40 13.70 4.55
N VAL A 304 -26.18 13.76 5.06
CA VAL A 304 -25.86 13.92 6.49
C VAL A 304 -26.52 15.13 7.13
N LYS A 305 -26.73 16.21 6.39
CA LYS A 305 -27.41 17.43 6.89
C LYS A 305 -28.93 17.38 6.76
N GLN A 306 -29.47 16.37 6.04
CA GLN A 306 -30.90 16.26 5.73
C GLN A 306 -31.59 15.17 6.50
N SER A 307 -30.86 14.19 7.05
CA SER A 307 -31.40 13.03 7.77
C SER A 307 -30.61 12.76 9.04
N THR A 308 -31.29 12.77 10.19
CA THR A 308 -30.72 12.41 11.50
C THR A 308 -30.23 10.96 11.52
N VAL A 309 -30.96 10.06 10.84
CA VAL A 309 -30.59 8.65 10.73
C VAL A 309 -29.29 8.50 9.93
N VAL A 310 -29.12 9.24 8.82
CA VAL A 310 -27.88 9.19 8.03
C VAL A 310 -26.71 9.77 8.83
N ALA A 311 -26.93 10.86 9.58
CA ALA A 311 -25.90 11.41 10.46
C ALA A 311 -25.47 10.39 11.51
N ALA A 312 -26.42 9.80 12.23
CA ALA A 312 -26.15 8.76 13.22
C ALA A 312 -25.52 7.50 12.60
N TYR A 313 -25.99 7.06 11.43
CA TYR A 313 -25.39 5.93 10.71
C TYR A 313 -23.92 6.18 10.36
N LYS A 314 -23.60 7.37 9.83
CA LYS A 314 -22.23 7.74 9.50
C LYS A 314 -21.36 7.76 10.75
N GLU A 315 -21.81 8.39 11.82
CA GLU A 315 -21.10 8.47 13.09
C GLU A 315 -20.85 7.08 13.70
N ALA A 316 -21.87 6.22 13.74
CA ALA A 316 -21.73 4.84 14.22
C ALA A 316 -20.77 4.02 13.36
N LYS A 317 -20.82 4.18 12.02
CA LYS A 317 -19.94 3.47 11.08
C LYS A 317 -18.49 3.90 11.21
N ASP A 318 -18.25 5.21 11.35
CA ASP A 318 -16.90 5.77 11.49
C ASP A 318 -16.29 5.35 12.85
N ALA A 319 -17.05 5.46 13.95
CA ALA A 319 -16.64 4.99 15.26
C ALA A 319 -16.34 3.48 15.25
N ASN A 320 -17.24 2.67 14.72
CA ASN A 320 -17.07 1.21 14.61
C ASN A 320 -15.81 0.82 13.80
N LYS A 321 -15.54 1.54 12.71
CA LYS A 321 -14.34 1.33 11.91
C LYS A 321 -13.08 1.59 12.73
N ILE A 322 -13.00 2.72 13.44
CA ILE A 322 -11.84 3.07 14.25
C ILE A 322 -11.65 2.07 15.39
N ILE A 323 -12.69 1.71 16.10
CA ILE A 323 -12.66 0.75 17.20
C ILE A 323 -12.12 -0.60 16.74
N ASN A 324 -12.72 -1.19 15.69
CA ASN A 324 -12.45 -2.58 15.31
C ASN A 324 -11.24 -2.73 14.35
N THR A 325 -10.90 -1.68 13.60
CA THR A 325 -9.75 -1.75 12.67
C THR A 325 -8.45 -1.34 13.34
N TYR A 326 -8.51 -0.43 14.33
CA TYR A 326 -7.31 0.14 14.92
C TYR A 326 -7.24 -0.07 16.44
N LEU A 327 -8.17 0.48 17.25
CA LEU A 327 -7.97 0.55 18.69
C LEU A 327 -7.90 -0.82 19.37
N ILE A 328 -8.82 -1.72 19.06
CA ILE A 328 -8.83 -3.09 19.62
C ILE A 328 -7.63 -3.89 19.14
N PRO A 329 -7.31 -3.98 17.82
CA PRO A 329 -6.12 -4.64 17.34
C PRO A 329 -4.82 -4.07 17.93
N PHE A 330 -4.69 -2.74 17.99
CA PHE A 330 -3.50 -2.08 18.54
C PHE A 330 -3.28 -2.42 20.01
N LEU A 331 -4.33 -2.33 20.83
CA LEU A 331 -4.25 -2.72 22.25
C LEU A 331 -4.00 -4.21 22.44
N THR A 332 -4.48 -5.04 21.53
CA THR A 332 -4.23 -6.49 21.57
C THR A 332 -2.77 -6.78 21.28
N GLU A 333 -2.22 -6.21 20.22
CA GLU A 333 -0.81 -6.39 19.84
C GLU A 333 0.13 -5.80 20.89
N ALA A 334 -0.15 -4.60 21.40
CA ALA A 334 0.66 -3.93 22.40
C ALA A 334 0.90 -4.78 23.67
N LYS A 335 -0.04 -5.64 24.05
CA LYS A 335 0.14 -6.58 25.18
C LYS A 335 1.26 -7.60 24.95
N HIS A 336 1.45 -8.05 23.70
CA HIS A 336 2.45 -9.05 23.34
C HIS A 336 3.81 -8.43 23.00
N THR A 337 3.84 -7.14 22.64
CA THR A 337 5.04 -6.45 22.16
C THR A 337 5.63 -5.46 23.18
N GLY A 338 4.92 -5.24 24.29
CA GLY A 338 5.35 -4.26 25.31
C GLY A 338 5.02 -2.82 24.94
N GLY A 339 3.88 -2.58 24.32
CA GLY A 339 3.36 -1.24 24.04
C GLY A 339 3.61 -0.73 22.62
N THR A 340 3.97 -1.61 21.68
CA THR A 340 4.29 -1.23 20.30
C THR A 340 3.37 -1.95 19.32
N VAL A 341 3.03 -1.31 18.21
CA VAL A 341 2.27 -1.89 17.10
C VAL A 341 3.19 -2.03 15.91
N HIS A 342 3.15 -3.17 15.20
CA HIS A 342 4.10 -3.50 14.14
C HIS A 342 3.41 -3.70 12.78
N PRO A 343 3.07 -2.61 12.04
CA PRO A 343 2.51 -2.72 10.70
C PRO A 343 3.46 -3.41 9.74
N LYS A 344 2.95 -4.34 8.94
CA LYS A 344 3.74 -4.97 7.87
C LYS A 344 3.82 -4.06 6.66
N LEU A 345 4.98 -3.91 6.07
CA LEU A 345 5.27 -3.16 4.85
C LEU A 345 5.52 -4.13 3.70
N ASN A 346 4.54 -4.31 2.84
CA ASN A 346 4.57 -5.32 1.79
C ASN A 346 5.24 -4.78 0.52
N THR A 347 6.32 -5.43 0.09
CA THR A 347 7.10 -5.08 -1.11
C THR A 347 6.53 -5.63 -2.41
N CYS A 348 5.69 -6.68 -2.36
CA CYS A 348 5.26 -7.46 -3.52
C CYS A 348 3.72 -7.49 -3.69
N SER A 349 3.01 -6.39 -3.44
CA SER A 349 1.55 -6.41 -3.37
C SER A 349 0.81 -5.54 -4.38
N THR A 350 1.45 -4.51 -4.92
CA THR A 350 0.80 -3.54 -5.82
C THR A 350 1.21 -3.75 -7.28
N ASN A 351 0.43 -3.28 -8.24
CA ASN A 351 0.81 -3.34 -9.66
C ASN A 351 1.79 -2.24 -10.06
N THR A 352 1.97 -1.24 -9.20
CA THR A 352 2.81 -0.07 -9.47
C THR A 352 4.23 -0.18 -8.89
N GLY A 353 4.49 -1.19 -8.03
CA GLY A 353 5.75 -1.29 -7.29
C GLY A 353 5.82 -0.41 -6.04
N ARG A 354 4.74 0.31 -5.69
CA ARG A 354 4.62 0.98 -4.38
C ARG A 354 4.50 -0.05 -3.27
N LEU A 355 4.89 0.33 -2.06
CA LEU A 355 4.59 -0.44 -0.86
C LEU A 355 3.09 -0.45 -0.57
N SER A 356 2.63 -1.50 0.07
CA SER A 356 1.36 -1.46 0.82
C SER A 356 1.62 -1.84 2.27
N SER A 357 0.61 -1.66 3.12
CA SER A 357 0.71 -2.05 4.52
C SER A 357 -0.47 -2.91 4.95
N SER A 358 -0.21 -3.85 5.87
CA SER A 358 -1.22 -4.76 6.40
C SER A 358 -0.89 -5.19 7.84
N ASN A 359 -1.87 -5.64 8.55
CA ASN A 359 -1.79 -6.30 9.87
C ASN A 359 -0.96 -5.51 10.92
N PRO A 360 -1.36 -4.30 11.29
CA PRO A 360 -2.43 -3.46 10.73
C PRO A 360 -1.97 -2.66 9.51
N ASN A 361 -2.91 -2.03 8.76
CA ASN A 361 -2.54 -1.15 7.67
C ASN A 361 -2.05 0.21 8.21
N GLY A 362 -0.74 0.36 8.35
CA GLY A 362 -0.09 1.56 8.86
C GLY A 362 -0.13 2.77 7.93
N GLN A 363 -0.32 2.54 6.61
CA GLN A 363 -0.37 3.63 5.61
C GLN A 363 -1.73 4.35 5.54
N ASN A 364 -2.76 3.83 6.23
CA ASN A 364 -4.10 4.40 6.23
C ASN A 364 -4.61 4.71 7.66
N ILE A 365 -3.71 4.93 8.60
CA ILE A 365 -4.06 5.28 9.98
C ILE A 365 -4.70 6.68 9.99
N PRO A 366 -5.95 6.82 10.49
CA PRO A 366 -6.60 8.14 10.56
C PRO A 366 -5.88 9.08 11.54
N PRO A 367 -5.97 10.42 11.36
CA PRO A 367 -5.32 11.39 12.26
C PRO A 367 -5.63 11.18 13.74
N LEU A 368 -6.90 10.88 14.09
CA LEU A 368 -7.28 10.55 15.47
C LEU A 368 -6.45 9.41 16.07
N VAL A 369 -6.11 8.39 15.28
CA VAL A 369 -5.35 7.22 15.74
C VAL A 369 -3.85 7.49 15.68
N ARG A 370 -3.37 8.29 14.72
CA ARG A 370 -1.97 8.76 14.69
C ARG A 370 -1.62 9.48 16.00
N ASN A 371 -2.50 10.34 16.51
CA ASN A 371 -2.33 11.02 17.80
C ASN A 371 -2.26 10.09 19.03
N LEU A 372 -2.39 8.78 18.86
CA LEU A 372 -2.17 7.78 19.92
C LEU A 372 -0.77 7.15 19.82
N ILE A 373 -0.01 7.44 18.78
CA ILE A 373 1.39 7.04 18.62
C ILE A 373 2.27 8.14 19.22
N LYS A 374 3.09 7.78 20.19
CA LYS A 374 3.91 8.71 20.96
C LYS A 374 5.38 8.41 20.79
N SER A 375 6.19 9.44 20.57
CA SER A 375 7.65 9.32 20.53
C SER A 375 8.21 8.64 21.78
N THR A 376 9.22 7.80 21.60
CA THR A 376 10.05 7.20 22.66
C THR A 376 11.38 7.92 22.83
N GLU A 377 11.83 8.67 21.82
CA GLU A 377 13.13 9.35 21.81
C GLU A 377 13.00 10.87 22.07
N GLY A 378 11.84 11.46 21.81
CA GLY A 378 11.59 12.89 22.01
C GLY A 378 10.47 13.42 21.13
N TYR A 379 10.67 13.45 19.81
CA TYR A 379 9.70 13.87 18.79
C TYR A 379 9.55 12.82 17.69
N ILE A 380 8.35 12.75 17.13
CA ILE A 380 8.09 12.12 15.84
C ILE A 380 8.22 13.20 14.78
N TYR A 381 9.10 12.96 13.82
CA TYR A 381 9.31 13.76 12.63
C TYR A 381 8.65 13.07 11.44
N GLU A 382 7.66 13.69 10.82
CA GLU A 382 7.10 13.26 9.54
C GLU A 382 7.72 14.10 8.43
N ILE A 383 8.45 13.46 7.52
CA ILE A 383 9.12 14.07 6.39
C ILE A 383 8.26 13.77 5.17
N ASP A 384 7.56 14.76 4.63
CA ASP A 384 6.63 14.60 3.51
C ASP A 384 7.23 15.19 2.21
N PHE A 385 7.39 14.34 1.19
CA PHE A 385 7.88 14.80 -0.10
C PHE A 385 6.78 15.52 -0.88
N SER A 386 7.10 16.70 -1.37
CA SER A 386 6.16 17.52 -2.13
C SER A 386 6.04 17.08 -3.58
N GLN A 387 4.83 16.78 -4.04
CA GLN A 387 4.46 16.61 -5.46
C GLN A 387 5.26 15.52 -6.22
N LEU A 388 5.61 14.39 -5.61
CA LEU A 388 6.44 13.36 -6.25
C LEU A 388 5.89 12.86 -7.60
N GLU A 389 4.58 12.74 -7.76
CA GLU A 389 4.01 12.33 -9.04
C GLU A 389 4.22 13.37 -10.16
N MET A 390 4.22 14.68 -9.83
CA MET A 390 4.54 15.72 -10.80
C MET A 390 6.03 15.69 -11.17
N ILE A 391 6.90 15.43 -10.19
CA ILE A 391 8.33 15.22 -10.39
C ILE A 391 8.55 13.99 -11.27
N GLY A 392 7.85 12.89 -10.98
CA GLY A 392 7.89 11.67 -11.80
C GLY A 392 7.45 11.94 -13.24
N ALA A 393 6.34 12.63 -13.43
CA ALA A 393 5.86 13.00 -14.77
C ALA A 393 6.86 13.89 -15.53
N ALA A 394 7.46 14.89 -14.86
CA ALA A 394 8.47 15.76 -15.46
C ALA A 394 9.74 14.98 -15.85
N THR A 395 10.19 14.07 -14.98
CA THR A 395 11.40 13.26 -15.22
C THR A 395 11.19 12.29 -16.37
N LEU A 396 10.09 11.50 -16.33
CA LEU A 396 9.83 10.46 -17.32
C LEU A 396 9.47 11.02 -18.70
N SER A 397 8.73 12.14 -18.75
CA SER A 397 8.37 12.76 -20.02
C SER A 397 9.47 13.66 -20.61
N GLY A 398 10.38 14.15 -19.78
CA GLY A 398 11.35 15.16 -20.18
C GLY A 398 10.72 16.48 -20.63
N ASP A 399 9.45 16.77 -20.27
CA ASP A 399 8.76 18.00 -20.69
C ASP A 399 9.50 19.24 -20.20
N PRO A 400 10.05 20.07 -21.10
CA PRO A 400 10.91 21.19 -20.71
C PRO A 400 10.16 22.30 -19.96
N GLN A 401 8.86 22.47 -20.25
CA GLN A 401 8.05 23.49 -19.56
C GLN A 401 7.70 23.02 -18.15
N MET A 402 7.41 21.72 -17.95
CA MET A 402 7.12 21.17 -16.64
C MET A 402 8.37 21.19 -15.75
N ILE A 403 9.52 20.80 -16.31
CA ILE A 403 10.83 20.88 -15.64
C ILE A 403 11.11 22.34 -15.22
N ASN A 404 10.94 23.30 -16.14
CA ASN A 404 11.17 24.71 -15.84
C ASN A 404 10.20 25.26 -14.77
N ASP A 405 8.93 24.85 -14.78
CA ASP A 405 7.95 25.30 -13.80
C ASP A 405 8.29 24.75 -12.38
N ILE A 406 8.62 23.47 -12.26
CA ILE A 406 9.02 22.87 -10.97
C ILE A 406 10.32 23.49 -10.47
N THR A 407 11.36 23.58 -11.32
CA THR A 407 12.67 24.13 -10.93
C THR A 407 12.59 25.55 -10.41
N ASN A 408 11.66 26.37 -10.94
CA ASN A 408 11.47 27.75 -10.51
C ASN A 408 10.38 27.89 -9.42
N GLY A 409 9.93 26.80 -8.79
CA GLY A 409 8.93 26.84 -7.72
C GLY A 409 7.56 27.37 -8.16
N ARG A 410 7.22 27.25 -9.45
CA ARG A 410 5.93 27.73 -9.99
C ARG A 410 4.84 26.71 -9.69
N ASP A 411 3.70 27.18 -9.22
CA ASP A 411 2.55 26.33 -8.92
C ASP A 411 1.94 25.75 -10.22
N ILE A 412 2.15 24.45 -10.43
CA ILE A 412 1.62 23.72 -11.59
C ILE A 412 0.10 23.79 -11.65
N HIS A 413 -0.59 23.73 -10.51
CA HIS A 413 -2.06 23.77 -10.45
C HIS A 413 -2.58 25.15 -10.82
N PHE A 414 -1.95 26.20 -10.33
CA PHE A 414 -2.27 27.57 -10.78
C PHE A 414 -2.03 27.71 -12.28
N ASN A 415 -0.87 27.30 -12.76
CA ASN A 415 -0.48 27.46 -14.17
C ASN A 415 -1.41 26.73 -15.14
N SER A 416 -1.87 25.52 -14.79
CA SER A 416 -2.80 24.76 -15.63
C SER A 416 -4.25 25.25 -15.54
N GLY A 417 -4.65 25.90 -14.44
CA GLY A 417 -6.01 26.40 -14.23
C GLY A 417 -6.25 27.86 -14.67
N LYS A 418 -5.20 28.68 -14.66
CA LYS A 418 -5.34 30.14 -14.83
C LYS A 418 -6.07 30.57 -16.11
N ALA A 419 -5.83 29.90 -17.22
CA ALA A 419 -6.47 30.24 -18.49
C ALA A 419 -7.97 29.87 -18.50
N VAL A 420 -8.37 28.85 -17.76
CA VAL A 420 -9.76 28.37 -17.66
C VAL A 420 -10.60 29.26 -16.74
N PHE A 421 -10.00 29.69 -15.62
CA PHE A 421 -10.67 30.49 -14.59
C PHE A 421 -10.39 31.98 -14.67
N GLY A 422 -9.45 32.40 -15.52
CA GLY A 422 -9.10 33.82 -15.71
C GLY A 422 -8.22 34.41 -14.61
N TRP A 423 -7.55 33.60 -13.80
CA TRP A 423 -6.67 34.07 -12.72
C TRP A 423 -5.47 34.85 -13.25
N GLN A 424 -5.10 35.91 -12.56
CA GLN A 424 -3.90 36.69 -12.83
C GLN A 424 -2.76 36.37 -11.88
N THR A 425 -3.09 36.11 -10.63
CA THR A 425 -2.16 35.77 -9.55
C THR A 425 -2.60 34.51 -8.78
N PRO A 426 -1.70 33.82 -8.09
CA PRO A 426 -2.08 32.70 -7.23
C PRO A 426 -3.11 33.05 -6.15
N ALA A 427 -3.20 34.30 -5.72
CA ALA A 427 -4.19 34.78 -4.74
C ALA A 427 -5.63 34.76 -5.27
N ASP A 428 -5.83 34.74 -6.59
CA ASP A 428 -7.15 34.67 -7.22
C ASP A 428 -7.74 33.23 -7.14
N MET A 429 -6.90 32.22 -6.90
CA MET A 429 -7.28 30.82 -6.82
C MET A 429 -7.87 30.50 -5.46
N THR A 430 -9.17 30.18 -5.43
CA THR A 430 -9.82 29.72 -4.20
C THR A 430 -9.34 28.33 -3.79
N LYS A 431 -9.57 27.93 -2.52
CA LYS A 431 -9.24 26.57 -2.05
C LYS A 431 -10.01 25.49 -2.82
N ASP A 432 -11.26 25.75 -3.22
CA ASP A 432 -12.08 24.83 -3.99
C ASP A 432 -11.61 24.71 -5.43
N ASP A 433 -11.24 25.83 -6.07
CA ASP A 433 -10.63 25.82 -7.40
C ASP A 433 -9.32 25.02 -7.40
N ARG A 434 -8.45 25.26 -6.40
CA ARG A 434 -7.20 24.54 -6.23
C ARG A 434 -7.44 23.04 -6.08
N ARG A 435 -8.41 22.64 -5.25
CA ARG A 435 -8.80 21.23 -5.07
C ARG A 435 -9.26 20.62 -6.40
N THR A 436 -10.08 21.33 -7.16
CA THR A 436 -10.57 20.89 -8.46
C THR A 436 -9.44 20.71 -9.46
N VAL A 437 -8.58 21.73 -9.64
CA VAL A 437 -7.46 21.65 -10.57
C VAL A 437 -6.45 20.57 -10.16
N LYS A 438 -6.14 20.47 -8.87
CA LYS A 438 -5.32 19.38 -8.33
C LYS A 438 -5.90 18.01 -8.70
N GLY A 439 -7.20 17.82 -8.47
CA GLY A 439 -7.89 16.57 -8.83
C GLY A 439 -7.87 16.28 -10.34
N VAL A 440 -7.99 17.30 -11.19
CA VAL A 440 -7.88 17.14 -12.65
C VAL A 440 -6.45 16.77 -13.05
N ASN A 441 -5.43 17.49 -12.57
CA ASN A 441 -4.04 17.24 -12.92
C ASN A 441 -3.59 15.83 -12.53
N PHE A 442 -3.88 15.40 -11.31
CA PHE A 442 -3.59 14.01 -10.87
C PHE A 442 -4.42 12.98 -11.65
N GLY A 443 -5.71 13.29 -11.88
CA GLY A 443 -6.56 12.41 -12.70
C GLY A 443 -6.02 12.18 -14.10
N LEU A 444 -5.39 13.20 -14.71
CA LEU A 444 -4.73 13.12 -16.01
C LEU A 444 -3.47 12.24 -15.97
N LEU A 445 -2.60 12.46 -14.99
CA LEU A 445 -1.40 11.66 -14.81
C LEU A 445 -1.76 10.18 -14.61
N TYR A 446 -2.91 9.92 -13.98
CA TYR A 446 -3.43 8.56 -13.77
C TYR A 446 -4.28 8.04 -14.94
N GLY A 447 -4.25 8.69 -16.10
CA GLY A 447 -4.93 8.24 -17.31
C GLY A 447 -6.45 8.37 -17.28
N GLY A 448 -6.99 9.14 -16.32
CA GLY A 448 -8.43 9.38 -16.19
C GLY A 448 -9.00 10.20 -17.35
N GLY A 449 -10.17 9.80 -17.85
CA GLY A 449 -10.92 10.58 -18.82
C GLY A 449 -11.82 11.62 -18.16
N ALA A 450 -12.26 12.62 -18.95
CA ALA A 450 -13.05 13.75 -18.45
C ALA A 450 -14.31 13.35 -17.66
N ALA A 451 -14.95 12.22 -17.98
CA ALA A 451 -16.13 11.75 -17.25
C ALA A 451 -15.78 11.27 -15.83
N GLY A 452 -14.77 10.39 -15.69
CA GLY A 452 -14.35 9.90 -14.38
C GLY A 452 -13.73 10.99 -13.50
N ILE A 453 -12.95 11.91 -14.11
CA ILE A 453 -12.40 13.06 -13.38
C ILE A 453 -13.52 14.00 -12.89
N SER A 454 -14.55 14.26 -13.73
CA SER A 454 -15.72 15.05 -13.35
C SER A 454 -16.46 14.41 -12.17
N GLU A 455 -16.68 13.10 -12.20
CA GLU A 455 -17.33 12.36 -11.13
C GLU A 455 -16.51 12.43 -9.82
N ASN A 456 -15.19 12.25 -9.89
CA ASN A 456 -14.32 12.25 -8.72
C ASN A 456 -14.11 13.65 -8.10
N THR A 457 -14.08 14.70 -8.92
CA THR A 457 -13.85 16.08 -8.46
C THR A 457 -15.12 16.84 -8.12
N GLY A 458 -16.28 16.37 -8.62
CA GLY A 458 -17.55 17.09 -8.55
C GLY A 458 -17.65 18.29 -9.50
N ALA A 459 -16.61 18.56 -10.30
CA ALA A 459 -16.61 19.65 -11.27
C ALA A 459 -17.38 19.28 -12.54
N ASP A 460 -18.02 20.25 -13.18
CA ASP A 460 -18.73 19.98 -14.42
C ASP A 460 -17.81 19.51 -15.55
N LYS A 461 -18.33 18.60 -16.39
CA LYS A 461 -17.56 17.94 -17.45
C LYS A 461 -16.98 18.92 -18.50
N SER A 462 -17.61 20.09 -18.70
CA SER A 462 -17.13 21.12 -19.63
C SER A 462 -15.87 21.79 -19.07
N THR A 463 -15.89 22.18 -17.79
CA THR A 463 -14.75 22.72 -17.07
C THR A 463 -13.60 21.74 -17.02
N VAL A 464 -13.87 20.46 -16.69
CA VAL A 464 -12.84 19.41 -16.70
C VAL A 464 -12.19 19.27 -18.07
N LYS A 465 -12.96 19.27 -19.18
CA LYS A 465 -12.40 19.22 -20.54
C LYS A 465 -11.51 20.41 -20.86
N LYS A 466 -11.87 21.61 -20.42
CA LYS A 466 -11.04 22.81 -20.61
C LYS A 466 -9.74 22.73 -19.82
N LEU A 467 -9.78 22.25 -18.57
CA LEU A 467 -8.60 22.04 -17.75
C LEU A 467 -7.66 21.00 -18.34
N ILE A 468 -8.20 19.88 -18.87
CA ILE A 468 -7.44 18.86 -19.58
C ILE A 468 -6.71 19.47 -20.80
N ALA A 469 -7.42 20.24 -21.60
CA ALA A 469 -6.83 20.90 -22.76
C ALA A 469 -5.72 21.89 -22.36
N SER A 470 -5.97 22.72 -21.35
CA SER A 470 -5.00 23.69 -20.81
C SER A 470 -3.74 23.01 -20.25
N PHE A 471 -3.89 21.88 -19.56
CA PHE A 471 -2.75 21.11 -19.03
C PHE A 471 -1.85 20.60 -20.17
N TYR A 472 -2.43 19.93 -21.16
CA TYR A 472 -1.65 19.35 -22.27
C TYR A 472 -1.15 20.40 -23.28
N GLU A 473 -1.81 21.55 -23.39
CA GLU A 473 -1.29 22.70 -24.15
C GLU A 473 -0.02 23.27 -23.48
N ARG A 474 -0.01 23.32 -22.15
CA ARG A 474 1.15 23.80 -21.40
C ARG A 474 2.27 22.77 -21.31
N TYR A 475 1.94 21.49 -21.17
CA TYR A 475 2.89 20.38 -21.00
C TYR A 475 2.72 19.33 -22.11
N PRO A 476 3.02 19.69 -23.36
CA PRO A 476 2.81 18.78 -24.50
C PRO A 476 3.70 17.54 -24.47
N GLY A 477 4.89 17.61 -23.86
CA GLY A 477 5.79 16.49 -23.70
C GLY A 477 5.20 15.39 -22.81
N VAL A 478 4.45 15.76 -21.78
CA VAL A 478 3.74 14.78 -20.94
C VAL A 478 2.72 13.98 -21.76
N LYS A 479 1.96 14.69 -22.62
CA LYS A 479 0.98 14.02 -23.50
C LYS A 479 1.66 13.08 -24.48
N GLN A 480 2.71 13.56 -25.14
CA GLN A 480 3.46 12.76 -26.12
C GLN A 480 4.04 11.49 -25.47
N TRP A 481 4.73 11.63 -24.33
CA TRP A 481 5.26 10.49 -23.59
C TRP A 481 4.17 9.47 -23.21
N GLN A 482 3.01 9.93 -22.72
CA GLN A 482 1.90 9.03 -22.40
C GLN A 482 1.34 8.29 -23.62
N ASP A 483 1.31 8.94 -24.77
CA ASP A 483 0.83 8.34 -26.01
C ASP A 483 1.88 7.35 -26.56
N ASP A 484 3.17 7.67 -26.49
CA ASP A 484 4.27 6.80 -26.92
C ASP A 484 4.33 5.50 -26.08
N VAL A 485 4.29 5.61 -24.74
CA VAL A 485 4.22 4.47 -23.81
C VAL A 485 3.03 3.56 -24.14
N TYR A 486 1.87 4.15 -24.42
CA TYR A 486 0.69 3.37 -24.77
C TYR A 486 0.88 2.60 -26.11
N GLU A 487 1.48 3.23 -27.11
CA GLU A 487 1.75 2.58 -28.40
C GLU A 487 2.80 1.48 -28.28
N GLU A 488 3.85 1.66 -27.47
CA GLU A 488 4.84 0.63 -27.17
C GLU A 488 4.17 -0.59 -26.51
N ILE A 489 3.35 -0.38 -25.47
CA ILE A 489 2.60 -1.46 -24.79
C ILE A 489 1.69 -2.20 -25.77
N MET A 490 1.04 -1.47 -26.67
CA MET A 490 0.17 -2.07 -27.70
C MET A 490 0.95 -2.87 -28.74
N ALA A 491 2.15 -2.43 -29.10
CA ALA A 491 3.00 -3.08 -30.11
C ALA A 491 3.53 -4.43 -29.61
N ASP A 492 3.87 -4.53 -28.31
CA ASP A 492 4.45 -5.72 -27.69
C ASP A 492 3.41 -6.71 -27.15
N ALA A 493 2.11 -6.51 -27.45
CA ALA A 493 1.04 -7.36 -26.94
C ALA A 493 1.04 -8.75 -27.56
N TRP A 494 0.96 -9.80 -26.72
CA TRP A 494 0.84 -11.20 -27.12
C TRP A 494 -0.46 -11.83 -26.62
N VAL A 495 -0.84 -12.99 -27.18
CA VAL A 495 -1.97 -13.79 -26.67
C VAL A 495 -1.50 -14.56 -25.45
N GLU A 496 -2.05 -14.22 -24.27
CA GLU A 496 -1.68 -14.84 -22.99
C GLU A 496 -2.47 -16.11 -22.70
N GLY A 497 -3.75 -16.12 -23.00
CA GLY A 497 -4.61 -17.25 -22.66
C GLY A 497 -6.05 -17.05 -23.09
N THR A 498 -6.96 -17.77 -22.42
CA THR A 498 -8.40 -17.72 -22.68
C THR A 498 -9.15 -17.44 -21.39
N LYS A 499 -10.02 -16.41 -21.40
CA LYS A 499 -10.98 -16.10 -20.33
C LYS A 499 -12.39 -16.17 -20.92
N ASP A 500 -13.30 -16.89 -20.26
CA ASP A 500 -14.71 -17.05 -20.69
C ASP A 500 -14.87 -17.51 -22.16
N GLY A 501 -13.92 -18.32 -22.66
CA GLY A 501 -13.91 -18.85 -24.03
C GLY A 501 -13.36 -17.90 -25.10
N GLU A 502 -12.95 -16.68 -24.73
CA GLU A 502 -12.28 -15.70 -25.60
C GLU A 502 -10.79 -15.60 -25.29
N SER A 503 -9.95 -15.51 -26.30
CA SER A 503 -8.53 -15.22 -26.14
C SER A 503 -8.34 -13.80 -25.61
N TYR A 504 -7.47 -13.62 -24.62
CA TYR A 504 -7.06 -12.30 -24.14
C TYR A 504 -5.56 -12.08 -24.32
N ARG A 505 -5.16 -10.81 -24.39
CA ARG A 505 -3.77 -10.39 -24.58
C ARG A 505 -3.19 -9.81 -23.32
N ALA A 506 -1.89 -9.95 -23.22
CA ALA A 506 -1.07 -9.25 -22.24
C ALA A 506 0.07 -8.51 -22.92
N SER A 507 0.71 -7.62 -22.20
CA SER A 507 1.94 -6.95 -22.60
C SER A 507 2.83 -6.77 -21.40
N MET A 508 4.14 -6.87 -21.58
CA MET A 508 5.13 -6.47 -20.57
C MET A 508 5.95 -5.32 -21.13
N TRP A 509 5.88 -4.19 -20.49
CA TRP A 509 6.62 -3.01 -20.87
C TRP A 509 7.71 -2.71 -19.85
N VAL A 510 8.93 -2.46 -20.33
CA VAL A 510 10.07 -2.08 -19.51
C VAL A 510 10.18 -0.57 -19.54
N ALA A 511 10.09 0.06 -18.37
CA ALA A 511 10.21 1.50 -18.24
C ALA A 511 11.68 1.91 -18.38
N PRO A 512 12.09 2.51 -19.49
CA PRO A 512 13.44 3.02 -19.63
C PRO A 512 13.63 4.17 -18.63
N HIS A 513 14.84 4.29 -18.09
CA HIS A 513 15.24 5.33 -17.13
C HIS A 513 14.70 5.19 -15.70
N GLN A 514 13.90 4.18 -15.39
CA GLN A 514 13.58 3.86 -14.00
C GLN A 514 14.68 3.00 -13.38
N HIS A 515 14.89 3.14 -12.08
CA HIS A 515 15.92 2.43 -11.35
C HIS A 515 15.78 0.90 -11.54
N GLY A 516 16.80 0.26 -12.13
CA GLY A 516 16.82 -1.17 -12.42
C GLY A 516 15.80 -1.61 -13.48
N ASP A 517 15.58 -0.82 -14.53
CA ASP A 517 14.70 -1.17 -15.65
C ASP A 517 13.39 -1.83 -15.22
N ARG A 518 12.56 -1.06 -14.50
CA ARG A 518 11.31 -1.57 -13.93
C ARG A 518 10.34 -2.03 -14.99
N SER A 519 9.89 -3.27 -14.91
CA SER A 519 8.88 -3.84 -15.80
C SER A 519 7.48 -3.68 -15.26
N TYR A 520 6.49 -3.56 -16.16
CA TYR A 520 5.07 -3.52 -15.84
C TYR A 520 4.29 -4.49 -16.74
N TYR A 521 3.45 -5.32 -16.12
CA TYR A 521 2.58 -6.25 -16.81
C TYR A 521 1.18 -5.65 -16.97
N PHE A 522 0.61 -5.74 -18.16
CA PHE A 522 -0.71 -5.24 -18.48
C PHE A 522 -1.58 -6.35 -19.08
N GLU A 523 -2.83 -6.43 -18.65
CA GLU A 523 -3.83 -7.29 -19.23
C GLU A 523 -4.81 -6.52 -20.13
N GLU A 524 -5.29 -7.17 -21.18
CA GLU A 524 -6.33 -6.64 -22.06
C GLU A 524 -7.56 -6.21 -21.26
N SER A 525 -8.10 -5.05 -21.58
CA SER A 525 -9.30 -4.54 -20.93
C SER A 525 -10.53 -5.35 -21.31
N THR A 526 -11.26 -5.81 -20.30
CA THR A 526 -12.56 -6.49 -20.49
C THR A 526 -13.73 -5.54 -20.71
N SER A 527 -13.52 -4.21 -20.51
CA SER A 527 -14.56 -3.21 -20.67
C SER A 527 -14.92 -3.01 -22.16
N PRO A 528 -16.21 -3.05 -22.55
CA PRO A 528 -16.63 -2.77 -23.91
C PRO A 528 -16.19 -1.39 -24.43
N LEU A 529 -16.05 -0.40 -23.54
CA LEU A 529 -15.59 0.95 -23.88
C LEU A 529 -14.13 0.98 -24.35
N TRP A 530 -13.33 0.01 -23.96
CA TRP A 530 -11.91 -0.08 -24.28
C TRP A 530 -11.60 -1.12 -25.37
N LYS A 531 -12.58 -1.95 -25.75
CA LYS A 531 -12.45 -2.97 -26.81
C LYS A 531 -12.43 -2.40 -28.22
N GLN A 532 -12.79 -1.12 -28.40
CA GLN A 532 -12.78 -0.45 -29.71
C GLN A 532 -11.79 0.70 -29.71
N HIS A 533 -10.61 0.46 -30.23
CA HIS A 533 -9.65 1.52 -30.48
C HIS A 533 -10.05 2.32 -31.72
N LYS A 534 -9.81 3.66 -31.75
CA LYS A 534 -10.19 4.52 -32.88
C LYS A 534 -9.51 4.16 -34.20
N ASP A 535 -8.39 3.44 -34.15
CA ASP A 535 -7.63 2.96 -35.30
C ASP A 535 -8.07 1.56 -35.81
N GLY A 536 -9.16 1.00 -35.29
CA GLY A 536 -9.72 -0.28 -35.71
C GLY A 536 -9.12 -1.50 -35.04
N ARG A 537 -8.21 -1.36 -34.06
CA ARG A 537 -7.71 -2.48 -33.26
C ARG A 537 -8.84 -3.07 -32.43
N LYS A 538 -8.84 -4.41 -32.27
CA LYS A 538 -9.91 -5.15 -31.58
C LYS A 538 -9.70 -5.31 -30.10
N PHE A 539 -8.55 -4.86 -29.56
CA PHE A 539 -8.19 -4.93 -28.15
C PHE A 539 -7.58 -3.61 -27.68
N SER A 540 -7.52 -3.40 -26.38
CA SER A 540 -6.86 -2.24 -25.76
C SER A 540 -6.48 -2.55 -24.33
N PHE A 541 -5.52 -1.79 -23.80
CA PHE A 541 -5.19 -1.75 -22.38
C PHE A 541 -5.84 -0.52 -21.72
N LYS A 542 -6.01 -0.54 -20.40
CA LYS A 542 -6.63 0.57 -19.69
C LYS A 542 -5.66 1.74 -19.55
N PRO A 543 -5.98 2.95 -20.07
CA PRO A 543 -5.13 4.11 -19.90
C PRO A 543 -4.85 4.47 -18.43
N THR A 544 -5.77 4.14 -17.52
CA THR A 544 -5.60 4.30 -16.07
C THR A 544 -4.55 3.36 -15.47
N GLU A 545 -4.08 2.37 -16.20
CA GLU A 545 -2.98 1.48 -15.82
C GLU A 545 -1.71 1.90 -16.56
N THR A 546 -1.76 1.98 -17.90
CA THR A 546 -0.58 2.25 -18.74
C THR A 546 0.08 3.60 -18.47
N LYS A 547 -0.70 4.64 -18.16
CA LYS A 547 -0.20 5.99 -17.84
C LYS A 547 0.20 6.15 -16.37
N ASN A 548 -0.48 5.44 -15.49
CA ASN A 548 -0.32 5.61 -14.04
C ASN A 548 0.85 4.81 -13.48
N TYR A 549 0.98 3.52 -13.87
CA TYR A 549 1.95 2.63 -13.22
C TYR A 549 3.38 3.15 -13.29
N PRO A 550 3.89 3.65 -14.43
CA PRO A 550 5.24 4.18 -14.51
C PRO A 550 5.47 5.38 -13.58
N ILE A 551 4.51 6.33 -13.53
CA ILE A 551 4.63 7.54 -12.68
C ILE A 551 4.61 7.16 -11.20
N GLN A 552 3.66 6.32 -10.79
CA GLN A 552 3.55 5.90 -9.39
C GLN A 552 4.72 5.01 -8.96
N GLY A 553 5.19 4.13 -9.86
CA GLY A 553 6.33 3.27 -9.59
C GLY A 553 7.62 4.06 -9.41
N PHE A 554 7.84 5.08 -10.23
CA PHE A 554 8.99 5.96 -10.10
C PHE A 554 8.88 6.82 -8.83
N ALA A 555 7.75 7.51 -8.62
CA ALA A 555 7.57 8.40 -7.48
C ALA A 555 7.64 7.68 -6.13
N GLY A 556 6.75 6.73 -5.89
CA GLY A 556 6.65 6.03 -4.61
C GLY A 556 7.46 4.73 -4.51
N GLY A 557 7.83 4.15 -5.65
CA GLY A 557 8.58 2.89 -5.73
C GLY A 557 10.10 3.09 -5.86
N ASP A 558 10.58 4.14 -6.53
CA ASP A 558 12.01 4.36 -6.71
C ASP A 558 12.52 5.51 -5.84
N ILE A 559 11.91 6.71 -5.93
CA ILE A 559 12.38 7.88 -5.17
C ILE A 559 12.30 7.62 -3.66
N VAL A 560 11.15 7.18 -3.15
CA VAL A 560 10.96 6.98 -1.70
C VAL A 560 11.82 5.82 -1.19
N MET A 561 11.94 4.72 -1.94
CA MET A 561 12.73 3.57 -1.51
C MET A 561 14.22 3.88 -1.47
N LEU A 562 14.74 4.60 -2.47
CA LEU A 562 16.14 5.03 -2.48
C LEU A 562 16.41 6.05 -1.35
N ALA A 563 15.49 6.99 -1.13
CA ALA A 563 15.60 7.93 -0.01
C ALA A 563 15.64 7.20 1.34
N LEU A 564 14.81 6.16 1.53
CA LEU A 564 14.83 5.33 2.73
C LEU A 564 16.15 4.59 2.92
N SER A 565 16.72 4.02 1.87
CA SER A 565 18.00 3.30 1.92
C SER A 565 19.15 4.23 2.34
N ILE A 566 19.22 5.40 1.72
CA ILE A 566 20.25 6.40 2.04
C ILE A 566 20.05 6.92 3.47
N LEU A 567 18.82 7.27 3.84
CA LEU A 567 18.49 7.78 5.17
C LEU A 567 18.82 6.76 6.27
N ASP A 568 18.46 5.50 6.10
CA ASP A 568 18.79 4.42 7.05
C ASP A 568 20.31 4.30 7.26
N SER A 569 21.08 4.37 6.19
CA SER A 569 22.53 4.28 6.26
C SER A 569 23.16 5.45 7.04
N VAL A 570 22.64 6.66 6.84
CA VAL A 570 23.10 7.86 7.56
C VAL A 570 22.68 7.81 9.04
N LEU A 571 21.43 7.40 9.31
CA LEU A 571 20.91 7.30 10.68
C LEU A 571 21.48 6.13 11.47
N ALA A 572 22.11 5.14 10.83
CA ALA A 572 22.66 3.95 11.50
C ALA A 572 23.69 4.26 12.61
N SER A 573 24.32 5.45 12.59
CA SER A 573 25.27 5.92 13.62
C SER A 573 24.65 6.82 14.67
N THR A 574 23.32 6.95 14.70
CA THR A 574 22.56 7.82 15.60
C THR A 574 21.55 7.01 16.44
N ASP A 575 20.89 7.68 17.39
CA ASP A 575 19.79 7.09 18.16
C ASP A 575 18.42 7.21 17.47
N ALA A 576 18.38 7.80 16.27
CA ALA A 576 17.15 7.94 15.49
C ALA A 576 16.58 6.58 15.09
N LYS A 577 15.25 6.45 15.12
CA LYS A 577 14.54 5.23 14.74
C LYS A 577 13.60 5.49 13.57
N LEU A 578 13.82 4.82 12.46
CA LEU A 578 12.81 4.75 11.40
C LEU A 578 11.60 3.98 11.93
N ARG A 579 10.40 4.58 11.82
CA ARG A 579 9.16 4.01 12.34
C ARG A 579 8.22 3.52 11.26
N MET A 580 8.03 4.31 10.23
CA MET A 580 7.04 4.02 9.18
C MET A 580 7.34 4.82 7.91
N THR A 581 6.81 4.37 6.78
CA THR A 581 6.64 5.18 5.57
C THR A 581 5.17 5.15 5.15
N VAL A 582 4.62 6.33 4.84
CA VAL A 582 3.21 6.50 4.49
C VAL A 582 3.12 7.25 3.17
N HIS A 583 2.80 6.53 2.09
CA HIS A 583 2.77 7.09 0.74
C HIS A 583 4.10 7.76 0.38
N ASP A 584 4.14 9.08 0.40
CA ASP A 584 5.29 9.90 0.05
C ASP A 584 5.99 10.47 1.29
N SER A 585 5.64 10.00 2.52
CA SER A 585 6.26 10.45 3.76
C SER A 585 7.09 9.36 4.46
N ILE A 586 8.08 9.82 5.24
CA ILE A 586 8.95 8.99 6.08
C ILE A 586 8.81 9.47 7.52
N VAL A 587 8.59 8.55 8.45
CA VAL A 587 8.39 8.83 9.88
C VAL A 587 9.62 8.40 10.67
N VAL A 588 10.24 9.36 11.35
CA VAL A 588 11.43 9.18 12.17
C VAL A 588 11.12 9.57 13.62
N ASP A 589 11.51 8.75 14.57
CA ASP A 589 11.44 9.05 16.00
C ASP A 589 12.86 9.39 16.49
N TRP A 590 13.06 10.61 16.98
CA TRP A 590 14.37 11.11 17.38
C TRP A 590 14.26 12.18 18.46
N ASP A 591 15.41 12.58 19.04
CA ASP A 591 15.49 13.65 20.03
C ASP A 591 14.87 14.96 19.51
N LYS A 592 14.19 15.68 20.38
CA LYS A 592 13.44 16.90 20.07
C LYS A 592 14.27 18.05 19.48
N ASP A 593 15.58 18.09 19.73
CA ASP A 593 16.46 19.16 19.26
C ASP A 593 17.16 18.81 17.93
N LYS A 594 16.69 17.76 17.21
CA LYS A 594 17.33 17.21 16.03
C LYS A 594 16.73 17.63 14.68
N GLU A 595 15.74 18.51 14.67
CA GLU A 595 15.08 18.98 13.44
C GLU A 595 16.09 19.53 12.42
N LYS A 596 16.99 20.42 12.83
CA LYS A 596 18.03 20.98 11.93
C LYS A 596 19.09 19.98 11.48
N ASP A 597 19.35 18.96 12.29
CA ASP A 597 20.25 17.87 11.88
C ASP A 597 19.54 17.01 10.82
N LEU A 598 18.24 16.74 11.03
CA LEU A 598 17.42 15.99 10.08
C LEU A 598 17.24 16.74 8.75
N GLU A 599 17.00 18.07 8.77
CA GLU A 599 16.96 18.91 7.56
C GLU A 599 18.26 18.78 6.76
N ARG A 600 19.43 18.94 7.40
CA ARG A 600 20.72 18.80 6.69
C ARG A 600 20.95 17.40 6.12
N ILE A 601 20.51 16.36 6.83
CA ILE A 601 20.55 14.99 6.35
C ILE A 601 19.65 14.84 5.13
N MET A 602 18.41 15.33 5.21
CA MET A 602 17.44 15.22 4.12
C MET A 602 17.83 16.00 2.88
N ASP A 603 18.45 17.18 3.03
CA ASP A 603 19.01 17.92 1.89
C ASP A 603 20.06 17.07 1.13
N SER A 604 20.93 16.37 1.88
CA SER A 604 21.92 15.46 1.29
C SER A 604 21.27 14.22 0.67
N VAL A 605 20.27 13.65 1.32
CA VAL A 605 19.49 12.51 0.79
C VAL A 605 18.82 12.89 -0.52
N CYS A 606 18.10 14.04 -0.55
CA CYS A 606 17.43 14.52 -1.75
C CYS A 606 18.39 14.73 -2.93
N GLU A 607 19.57 15.29 -2.67
CA GLU A 607 20.57 15.51 -3.72
C GLU A 607 21.17 14.18 -4.24
N LEU A 608 21.42 13.21 -3.35
CA LEU A 608 21.89 11.88 -3.76
C LEU A 608 20.82 11.13 -4.57
N VAL A 609 19.57 11.12 -4.12
CA VAL A 609 18.45 10.52 -4.86
C VAL A 609 18.28 11.17 -6.23
N ARG A 610 18.29 12.51 -6.27
CA ARG A 610 18.20 13.28 -7.51
C ARG A 610 19.30 12.90 -8.51
N THR A 611 20.54 12.76 -8.01
CA THR A 611 21.70 12.42 -8.84
C THR A 611 21.62 10.98 -9.35
N GLN A 612 21.33 10.01 -8.46
CA GLN A 612 21.30 8.58 -8.83
C GLN A 612 20.15 8.25 -9.79
N LEU A 613 18.99 8.90 -9.63
CA LEU A 613 17.82 8.69 -10.49
C LEU A 613 17.76 9.67 -11.68
N ASN A 614 18.79 10.51 -11.89
CA ASN A 614 18.85 11.53 -12.95
C ASN A 614 17.60 12.44 -12.98
N ILE A 615 17.10 12.84 -11.80
CA ILE A 615 15.94 13.72 -11.69
C ILE A 615 16.33 15.15 -12.05
N PRO A 616 15.71 15.77 -13.08
CA PRO A 616 16.12 17.10 -13.58
C PRO A 616 15.66 18.27 -12.71
N VAL A 617 14.85 18.01 -11.69
CA VAL A 617 14.22 19.02 -10.83
C VAL A 617 14.60 18.78 -9.36
N PRO A 618 14.51 19.80 -8.48
CA PRO A 618 14.75 19.61 -7.06
C PRO A 618 13.69 18.71 -6.42
N LEU A 619 14.11 17.86 -5.48
CA LEU A 619 13.21 17.20 -4.54
C LEU A 619 12.98 18.14 -3.36
N VAL A 620 11.73 18.41 -3.05
CA VAL A 620 11.30 19.29 -1.96
C VAL A 620 10.53 18.46 -0.94
N TYR A 621 10.73 18.75 0.33
CA TYR A 621 10.07 18.09 1.43
C TYR A 621 9.68 19.11 2.51
N ASP A 622 8.71 18.76 3.33
CA ASP A 622 8.34 19.47 4.56
C ASP A 622 8.60 18.53 5.75
N ILE A 623 8.97 19.08 6.91
CA ILE A 623 9.13 18.33 8.16
C ILE A 623 8.13 18.88 9.17
N GLU A 624 7.29 17.98 9.71
CA GLU A 624 6.45 18.24 10.88
C GLU A 624 7.01 17.46 12.08
N ALA A 625 7.09 18.11 13.25
CA ALA A 625 7.73 17.55 14.43
C ALA A 625 6.88 17.75 15.68
N GLU A 626 6.48 16.66 16.33
CA GLU A 626 5.66 16.68 17.55
C GLU A 626 5.93 15.46 18.42
N VAL A 627 5.50 15.55 19.71
CA VAL A 627 5.59 14.43 20.66
C VAL A 627 4.74 13.23 20.22
N TYR A 628 3.64 13.50 19.53
CA TYR A 628 2.73 12.50 18.95
C TYR A 628 2.76 12.61 17.43
N TRP A 629 2.50 11.51 16.76
CA TRP A 629 2.36 11.53 15.30
C TRP A 629 1.07 12.28 14.90
N LEU A 630 1.18 13.31 14.07
CA LEU A 630 0.07 14.19 13.67
C LEU A 630 -0.78 13.64 12.50
#